data_4246381eecf6c15f2a6efcb42196b704
#
_entry.id   4246381eecf6c15f2a6efcb42196b704
#
_cell.length_a   1.000
_cell.length_b   1.000
_cell.length_c   1.000
_cell.angle_alpha   90.00
_cell.angle_beta   90.00
_cell.angle_gamma   90.00
#
_symmetry.space_group_name_H-M   'P 1'
#
loop_
_entity.id
_entity.type
_entity.pdbx_description
1 polymer ?
#
loop_
_entity_poly.entity_id
_entity_poly.type
_entity_poly.pdbx_seq_one_letter_code
_entity_poly.pdbx_strand_id
1 'polypeptide(L)'
;QVIHTEEGIGTPKVFSANAQMLAQNPHIEVKPYKRRLSEDIATELIAEYDLILEGSDNFETRYLVNKIAVAQNKPMVSGALSQWEGQISVFDPARKGPCYQCIFPQKPADGLAPSCAEAGVFAPLPGVIGTMMAGEAMKLILKTGATLTGSMLIYDAHFGETRQIRLKKRTDCPICSGQA
;
A
#
# COMPACT_ATOMS: atom_id res chain seq x y z
N GLN A 1 1.37 -12.67 7.06
CA GLN A 1 0.96 -12.08 8.38
C GLN A 1 1.66 -12.77 9.55
N VAL A 2 2.95 -13.04 9.40
CA VAL A 2 3.79 -13.74 10.40
C VAL A 2 3.95 -12.99 11.73
N ILE A 3 3.53 -11.73 11.80
CA ILE A 3 3.53 -10.93 13.04
C ILE A 3 2.38 -11.27 13.98
N HIS A 4 1.40 -12.06 13.55
CA HIS A 4 0.27 -12.50 14.38
C HIS A 4 0.52 -13.93 14.82
N THR A 5 0.54 -14.16 16.13
CA THR A 5 0.80 -15.48 16.76
C THR A 5 -0.49 -16.18 17.15
N GLU A 6 -0.41 -17.48 17.41
CA GLU A 6 -1.54 -18.30 17.92
C GLU A 6 -2.13 -17.71 19.22
N GLU A 7 -1.26 -17.22 20.12
CA GLU A 7 -1.68 -16.58 21.38
C GLU A 7 -2.45 -15.28 21.15
N GLY A 8 -2.27 -14.65 19.99
CA GLY A 8 -2.95 -13.40 19.59
C GLY A 8 -4.33 -13.60 18.98
N ILE A 9 -4.82 -14.84 18.85
CA ILE A 9 -6.16 -15.11 18.28
C ILE A 9 -7.23 -14.39 19.09
N GLY A 10 -8.11 -13.63 18.37
CA GLY A 10 -9.14 -12.78 18.99
C GLY A 10 -8.69 -11.38 19.34
N THR A 11 -7.38 -11.10 19.37
CA THR A 11 -6.85 -9.76 19.55
C THR A 11 -6.96 -8.97 18.23
N PRO A 12 -7.42 -7.70 18.24
CA PRO A 12 -7.41 -6.87 17.04
C PRO A 12 -6.00 -6.76 16.43
N LYS A 13 -5.88 -6.93 15.11
CA LYS A 13 -4.61 -6.95 14.38
C LYS A 13 -3.71 -5.74 14.68
N VAL A 14 -4.27 -4.56 14.85
CA VAL A 14 -3.53 -3.34 15.18
C VAL A 14 -2.79 -3.44 16.51
N PHE A 15 -3.36 -4.10 17.52
CA PHE A 15 -2.71 -4.26 18.82
C PHE A 15 -1.67 -5.39 18.80
N SER A 16 -1.96 -6.49 18.10
CA SER A 16 -0.97 -7.55 17.89
C SER A 16 0.24 -7.03 17.11
N ALA A 17 0.02 -6.25 16.04
CA ALA A 17 1.10 -5.62 15.28
C ALA A 17 1.91 -4.64 16.14
N ASN A 18 1.23 -3.78 16.92
CA ASN A 18 1.89 -2.85 17.85
C ASN A 18 2.81 -3.59 18.83
N ALA A 19 2.33 -4.66 19.44
CA ALA A 19 3.14 -5.44 20.39
C ALA A 19 4.39 -6.02 19.72
N GLN A 20 4.26 -6.58 18.51
CA GLN A 20 5.40 -7.13 17.78
C GLN A 20 6.40 -6.06 17.32
N MET A 21 5.93 -4.91 16.87
CA MET A 21 6.81 -3.80 16.49
C MET A 21 7.62 -3.27 17.67
N LEU A 22 6.98 -3.07 18.82
CA LEU A 22 7.66 -2.62 20.05
C LEU A 22 8.59 -3.68 20.64
N ALA A 23 8.30 -4.96 20.49
CA ALA A 23 9.19 -6.04 20.89
C ALA A 23 10.49 -6.06 20.05
N GLN A 24 10.42 -5.70 18.77
CA GLN A 24 11.57 -5.60 17.88
C GLN A 24 12.35 -4.30 18.09
N ASN A 25 11.66 -3.18 18.28
CA ASN A 25 12.28 -1.88 18.51
C ASN A 25 11.46 -1.06 19.52
N PRO A 26 11.88 -1.03 20.80
CA PRO A 26 11.16 -0.30 21.84
C PRO A 26 11.33 1.23 21.77
N HIS A 27 12.17 1.74 20.85
CA HIS A 27 12.48 3.17 20.74
C HIS A 27 11.60 3.89 19.71
N ILE A 28 10.65 3.20 19.07
CA ILE A 28 9.70 3.80 18.13
C ILE A 28 8.37 4.11 18.81
N GLU A 29 7.66 5.11 18.28
CA GLU A 29 6.28 5.36 18.64
C GLU A 29 5.34 4.64 17.64
N VAL A 30 4.42 3.83 18.17
CA VAL A 30 3.38 3.16 17.38
C VAL A 30 2.01 3.58 17.89
N LYS A 31 1.16 4.10 17.01
CA LYS A 31 -0.21 4.53 17.31
C LYS A 31 -1.23 3.58 16.67
N PRO A 32 -1.71 2.53 17.37
CA PRO A 32 -2.69 1.61 16.81
C PRO A 32 -4.10 2.20 16.83
N TYR A 33 -4.78 2.19 15.69
CA TYR A 33 -6.15 2.66 15.55
C TYR A 33 -7.11 1.49 15.28
N LYS A 34 -7.89 1.07 16.28
CA LYS A 34 -8.93 0.03 16.13
C LYS A 34 -10.22 0.67 15.59
N ARG A 35 -10.20 1.11 14.35
CA ARG A 35 -11.39 1.65 13.68
C ARG A 35 -11.28 1.48 12.17
N ARG A 36 -12.43 1.49 11.49
CA ARG A 36 -12.47 1.54 10.03
C ARG A 36 -12.02 2.94 9.58
N LEU A 37 -11.21 2.97 8.51
CA LEU A 37 -10.77 4.20 7.90
C LEU A 37 -11.95 4.86 7.16
N SER A 38 -12.34 6.06 7.59
CA SER A 38 -13.28 6.96 6.91
C SER A 38 -12.54 8.15 6.33
N GLU A 39 -13.18 8.97 5.51
CA GLU A 39 -12.52 10.09 4.82
C GLU A 39 -11.98 11.15 5.79
N ASP A 40 -12.79 11.52 6.80
CA ASP A 40 -12.41 12.45 7.87
C ASP A 40 -11.21 11.93 8.67
N ILE A 41 -11.28 10.69 9.15
CA ILE A 41 -10.18 10.06 9.90
C ILE A 41 -8.91 9.95 9.04
N ALA A 42 -9.03 9.51 7.79
CA ALA A 42 -7.88 9.38 6.90
C ALA A 42 -7.25 10.75 6.60
N THR A 43 -8.06 11.81 6.46
CA THR A 43 -7.58 13.17 6.22
C THR A 43 -6.75 13.67 7.40
N GLU A 44 -7.23 13.49 8.63
CA GLU A 44 -6.51 13.88 9.84
C GLU A 44 -5.23 13.06 10.03
N LEU A 45 -5.33 11.73 9.92
CA LEU A 45 -4.18 10.87 10.16
C LEU A 45 -3.06 11.06 9.13
N ILE A 46 -3.39 11.10 7.83
CA ILE A 46 -2.38 11.25 6.78
C ILE A 46 -1.63 12.58 6.90
N ALA A 47 -2.28 13.63 7.42
CA ALA A 47 -1.63 14.91 7.66
C ALA A 47 -0.44 14.82 8.64
N GLU A 48 -0.52 13.91 9.63
CA GLU A 48 0.50 13.75 10.67
C GLU A 48 1.75 12.98 10.19
N TYR A 49 1.70 12.33 9.02
CA TYR A 49 2.77 11.47 8.53
C TYR A 49 3.39 11.97 7.23
N ASP A 50 4.66 11.62 7.00
CA ASP A 50 5.42 12.02 5.80
C ASP A 50 5.24 11.06 4.64
N LEU A 51 4.86 9.80 4.90
CA LEU A 51 4.79 8.71 3.96
C LEU A 51 3.68 7.74 4.34
N ILE A 52 3.02 7.18 3.33
CA ILE A 52 1.95 6.22 3.49
C ILE A 52 2.40 4.87 2.92
N LEU A 53 2.20 3.79 3.70
CA LEU A 53 2.27 2.42 3.19
C LEU A 53 0.85 1.87 3.11
N GLU A 54 0.36 1.66 1.89
CA GLU A 54 -0.99 1.17 1.61
C GLU A 54 -0.90 -0.31 1.20
N GLY A 55 -1.42 -1.20 2.03
CA GLY A 55 -1.43 -2.65 1.82
C GLY A 55 -2.80 -3.27 2.15
N SER A 56 -3.88 -2.51 1.99
CA SER A 56 -5.23 -3.03 2.22
C SER A 56 -5.66 -4.01 1.12
N ASP A 57 -6.67 -4.80 1.42
CA ASP A 57 -7.22 -5.85 0.55
C ASP A 57 -8.48 -5.41 -0.22
N ASN A 58 -8.85 -4.12 -0.14
CA ASN A 58 -10.06 -3.62 -0.75
C ASN A 58 -9.84 -2.31 -1.53
N PHE A 59 -10.57 -2.16 -2.62
CA PHE A 59 -10.44 -1.02 -3.51
C PHE A 59 -10.91 0.29 -2.88
N GLU A 60 -11.95 0.26 -2.05
CA GLU A 60 -12.50 1.45 -1.39
C GLU A 60 -11.44 2.15 -0.55
N THR A 61 -10.70 1.41 0.27
CA THR A 61 -9.59 1.94 1.07
C THR A 61 -8.48 2.48 0.18
N ARG A 62 -8.09 1.76 -0.87
CA ARG A 62 -7.03 2.19 -1.80
C ARG A 62 -7.38 3.51 -2.49
N TYR A 63 -8.60 3.65 -2.98
CA TYR A 63 -9.07 4.90 -3.61
C TYR A 63 -9.14 6.05 -2.60
N LEU A 64 -9.63 5.80 -1.39
CA LEU A 64 -9.70 6.78 -0.33
C LEU A 64 -8.30 7.29 0.04
N VAL A 65 -7.38 6.39 0.32
CA VAL A 65 -5.99 6.74 0.68
C VAL A 65 -5.31 7.49 -0.47
N ASN A 66 -5.45 7.02 -1.72
CA ASN A 66 -4.91 7.71 -2.88
C ASN A 66 -5.45 9.14 -3.04
N LYS A 67 -6.77 9.33 -2.89
CA LYS A 67 -7.40 10.65 -2.97
C LYS A 67 -6.77 11.63 -1.97
N ILE A 68 -6.62 11.21 -0.73
CA ILE A 68 -6.10 12.05 0.36
C ILE A 68 -4.59 12.25 0.22
N ALA A 69 -3.84 11.21 -0.14
CA ALA A 69 -2.41 11.30 -0.39
C ALA A 69 -2.08 12.34 -1.49
N VAL A 70 -2.85 12.31 -2.59
CA VAL A 70 -2.73 13.31 -3.67
C VAL A 70 -3.08 14.70 -3.17
N ALA A 71 -4.21 14.87 -2.48
CA ALA A 71 -4.65 16.18 -1.97
C ALA A 71 -3.65 16.80 -0.99
N GLN A 72 -3.01 15.99 -0.17
CA GLN A 72 -2.02 16.42 0.84
C GLN A 72 -0.57 16.37 0.33
N ASN A 73 -0.37 16.03 -0.94
CA ASN A 73 0.96 15.92 -1.54
C ASN A 73 1.89 14.95 -0.78
N LYS A 74 1.37 13.83 -0.32
CA LYS A 74 2.11 12.80 0.42
C LYS A 74 2.44 11.62 -0.50
N PRO A 75 3.68 11.11 -0.49
CA PRO A 75 4.02 9.89 -1.22
C PRO A 75 3.35 8.67 -0.61
N MET A 76 2.95 7.73 -1.46
CA MET A 76 2.32 6.48 -1.07
C MET A 76 3.04 5.30 -1.72
N VAL A 77 3.49 4.36 -0.91
CA VAL A 77 3.94 3.04 -1.37
C VAL A 77 2.73 2.11 -1.32
N SER A 78 2.29 1.65 -2.46
CA SER A 78 1.13 0.75 -2.56
C SER A 78 1.59 -0.66 -2.91
N GLY A 79 1.14 -1.63 -2.11
CA GLY A 79 1.33 -3.05 -2.34
C GLY A 79 0.00 -3.78 -2.41
N ALA A 80 -0.13 -4.68 -3.37
CA ALA A 80 -1.29 -5.54 -3.52
C ALA A 80 -0.85 -6.94 -3.89
N LEU A 81 -1.69 -7.94 -3.57
CA LEU A 81 -1.40 -9.32 -3.90
C LEU A 81 -2.69 -10.11 -4.11
N SER A 82 -2.61 -11.18 -4.88
CA SER A 82 -3.67 -12.14 -5.09
C SER A 82 -3.05 -13.48 -5.48
N GLN A 83 -3.52 -14.56 -4.87
CA GLN A 83 -3.02 -15.91 -5.13
C GLN A 83 -1.49 -16.02 -5.07
N TRP A 84 -0.82 -16.00 -6.20
CA TRP A 84 0.63 -16.15 -6.37
C TRP A 84 1.32 -14.85 -6.82
N GLU A 85 0.57 -13.83 -7.20
CA GLU A 85 1.12 -12.57 -7.74
C GLU A 85 1.02 -11.43 -6.73
N GLY A 86 2.12 -10.67 -6.62
CA GLY A 86 2.18 -9.43 -5.87
C GLY A 86 2.64 -8.26 -6.72
N GLN A 87 2.17 -7.07 -6.42
CA GLN A 87 2.54 -5.85 -7.14
C GLN A 87 2.86 -4.72 -6.17
N ILE A 88 3.84 -3.89 -6.55
CA ILE A 88 4.29 -2.74 -5.76
C ILE A 88 4.50 -1.55 -6.67
N SER A 89 4.08 -0.39 -6.23
CA SER A 89 4.35 0.89 -6.90
C SER A 89 4.53 2.01 -5.87
N VAL A 90 5.22 3.07 -6.28
CA VAL A 90 5.32 4.32 -5.53
C VAL A 90 4.55 5.40 -6.29
N PHE A 91 3.56 5.98 -5.65
CA PHE A 91 2.81 7.13 -6.14
C PHE A 91 3.26 8.36 -5.37
N ASP A 92 3.99 9.25 -6.05
CA ASP A 92 4.55 10.46 -5.46
C ASP A 92 3.99 11.70 -6.17
N PRO A 93 2.99 12.38 -5.59
CA PRO A 93 2.38 13.54 -6.22
C PRO A 93 3.37 14.68 -6.49
N ALA A 94 4.37 14.88 -5.62
CA ALA A 94 5.38 15.93 -5.79
C ALA A 94 6.20 15.76 -7.08
N ARG A 95 6.29 14.54 -7.60
CA ARG A 95 6.97 14.23 -8.87
C ARG A 95 6.06 14.32 -10.10
N LYS A 96 4.81 14.76 -9.91
CA LYS A 96 3.82 14.94 -10.99
C LYS A 96 3.57 13.67 -11.84
N GLY A 97 3.88 12.49 -11.29
CA GLY A 97 3.66 11.17 -11.90
C GLY A 97 2.20 10.74 -11.86
N PRO A 98 1.91 9.50 -12.30
CA PRO A 98 0.59 8.90 -12.14
C PRO A 98 0.25 8.70 -10.66
N CYS A 99 -1.03 8.81 -10.31
CA CYS A 99 -1.55 8.32 -9.03
C CYS A 99 -2.16 6.91 -9.21
N TYR A 100 -2.59 6.29 -8.10
CA TYR A 100 -3.21 4.96 -8.13
C TYR A 100 -4.39 4.90 -9.10
N GLN A 101 -5.25 5.94 -9.12
CA GLN A 101 -6.44 5.97 -9.98
C GLN A 101 -6.12 6.23 -11.47
N CYS A 102 -4.91 6.67 -11.81
CA CYS A 102 -4.46 6.65 -13.21
C CYS A 102 -4.32 5.23 -13.75
N ILE A 103 -3.93 4.29 -12.90
CA ILE A 103 -3.64 2.90 -13.27
C ILE A 103 -4.89 2.02 -13.13
N PHE A 104 -5.63 2.25 -12.07
CA PHE A 104 -6.88 1.57 -11.76
C PHE A 104 -8.04 2.57 -11.77
N PRO A 105 -8.53 2.96 -12.98
CA PRO A 105 -9.52 4.05 -13.10
C PRO A 105 -10.87 3.73 -12.49
N GLN A 106 -11.24 2.47 -12.47
CA GLN A 106 -12.52 1.98 -11.95
C GLN A 106 -12.28 0.71 -11.11
N LYS A 107 -13.11 0.55 -10.08
CA LYS A 107 -13.20 -0.73 -9.38
C LYS A 107 -13.65 -1.81 -10.37
N PRO A 108 -13.03 -3.00 -10.36
CA PRO A 108 -13.56 -4.13 -11.12
C PRO A 108 -15.03 -4.38 -10.75
N ALA A 109 -15.82 -4.80 -11.73
CA ALA A 109 -17.19 -5.21 -11.46
C ALA A 109 -17.22 -6.38 -10.46
N ASP A 110 -18.29 -6.47 -9.70
CA ASP A 110 -18.44 -7.52 -8.68
C ASP A 110 -18.27 -8.91 -9.32
N GLY A 111 -17.46 -9.74 -8.67
CA GLY A 111 -17.12 -11.09 -9.16
C GLY A 111 -15.92 -11.16 -10.13
N LEU A 112 -15.41 -10.04 -10.68
CA LEU A 112 -14.24 -10.05 -11.58
C LEU A 112 -12.90 -9.97 -10.83
N ALA A 113 -12.90 -9.56 -9.57
CA ALA A 113 -11.72 -9.55 -8.71
C ALA A 113 -12.08 -10.19 -7.37
N PRO A 114 -11.93 -11.51 -7.25
CA PRO A 114 -12.24 -12.21 -6.01
C PRO A 114 -11.37 -11.66 -4.87
N SER A 115 -11.94 -11.59 -3.68
CA SER A 115 -11.20 -11.21 -2.48
C SER A 115 -10.09 -12.21 -2.17
N CYS A 116 -9.10 -11.80 -1.39
CA CYS A 116 -8.05 -12.71 -0.92
C CYS A 116 -8.61 -13.92 -0.13
N ALA A 117 -9.76 -13.74 0.51
CA ALA A 117 -10.43 -14.83 1.23
C ALA A 117 -11.04 -15.87 0.29
N GLU A 118 -11.53 -15.45 -0.88
CA GLU A 118 -12.11 -16.32 -1.90
C GLU A 118 -11.05 -16.98 -2.78
N ALA A 119 -10.06 -16.20 -3.23
CA ALA A 119 -9.03 -16.67 -4.14
C ALA A 119 -7.90 -17.45 -3.43
N GLY A 120 -7.73 -17.24 -2.13
CA GLY A 120 -6.55 -17.68 -1.40
C GLY A 120 -5.32 -16.81 -1.70
N VAL A 121 -4.29 -16.96 -0.87
CA VAL A 121 -3.01 -16.28 -1.04
C VAL A 121 -1.89 -17.23 -0.63
N PHE A 122 -0.85 -17.32 -1.44
CA PHE A 122 0.38 -18.02 -1.08
C PHE A 122 0.99 -17.39 0.18
N ALA A 123 1.05 -18.14 1.28
CA ALA A 123 1.33 -17.61 2.62
C ALA A 123 2.63 -16.78 2.75
N PRO A 124 3.75 -17.07 2.08
CA PRO A 124 4.95 -16.23 2.10
C PRO A 124 4.82 -14.90 1.36
N LEU A 125 3.88 -14.78 0.42
CA LEU A 125 3.77 -13.63 -0.48
C LEU A 125 3.57 -12.28 0.23
N PRO A 126 2.71 -12.15 1.27
CA PRO A 126 2.58 -10.92 2.03
C PRO A 126 3.88 -10.46 2.67
N GLY A 127 4.71 -11.40 3.14
CA GLY A 127 6.04 -11.10 3.70
C GLY A 127 6.99 -10.53 2.64
N VAL A 128 7.04 -11.14 1.45
CA VAL A 128 7.84 -10.66 0.33
C VAL A 128 7.42 -9.24 -0.07
N ILE A 129 6.14 -9.04 -0.36
CA ILE A 129 5.61 -7.75 -0.79
C ILE A 129 5.77 -6.69 0.30
N GLY A 130 5.46 -7.02 1.55
CA GLY A 130 5.62 -6.09 2.67
C GLY A 130 7.06 -5.64 2.89
N THR A 131 8.03 -6.56 2.76
CA THR A 131 9.46 -6.23 2.86
C THR A 131 9.92 -5.34 1.69
N MET A 132 9.47 -5.61 0.48
CA MET A 132 9.75 -4.75 -0.67
C MET A 132 9.14 -3.36 -0.50
N MET A 133 7.91 -3.24 0.01
CA MET A 133 7.29 -1.95 0.35
C MET A 133 8.12 -1.18 1.37
N ALA A 134 8.61 -1.84 2.41
CA ALA A 134 9.49 -1.23 3.40
C ALA A 134 10.80 -0.72 2.76
N GLY A 135 11.37 -1.47 1.83
CA GLY A 135 12.53 -1.05 1.05
C GLY A 135 12.29 0.22 0.23
N GLU A 136 11.13 0.32 -0.44
CA GLU A 136 10.73 1.55 -1.15
C GLU A 136 10.54 2.73 -0.19
N ALA A 137 9.91 2.52 0.96
CA ALA A 137 9.74 3.53 1.99
C ALA A 137 11.09 4.05 2.50
N MET A 138 12.03 3.16 2.78
CA MET A 138 13.39 3.54 3.20
C MET A 138 14.12 4.37 2.13
N LYS A 139 14.02 4.00 0.85
CA LYS A 139 14.62 4.79 -0.24
C LYS A 139 14.02 6.20 -0.33
N LEU A 140 12.71 6.34 -0.13
CA LEU A 140 12.05 7.65 -0.10
C LEU A 140 12.54 8.51 1.09
N ILE A 141 12.62 7.93 2.28
CA ILE A 141 13.07 8.63 3.51
C ILE A 141 14.55 9.04 3.39
N LEU A 142 15.40 8.12 2.96
CA LEU A 142 16.84 8.35 2.83
C LEU A 142 17.21 9.13 1.56
N LYS A 143 16.26 9.37 0.65
CA LYS A 143 16.47 10.04 -0.64
C LYS A 143 17.60 9.40 -1.44
N THR A 144 17.63 8.06 -1.48
CA THR A 144 18.70 7.28 -2.11
C THR A 144 18.16 6.24 -3.07
N GLY A 145 18.97 5.84 -4.05
CA GLY A 145 18.63 4.84 -5.04
C GLY A 145 17.49 5.25 -5.99
N ALA A 146 17.04 4.31 -6.80
CA ALA A 146 15.88 4.46 -7.66
C ALA A 146 14.64 3.86 -7.00
N THR A 147 13.61 4.67 -6.84
CA THR A 147 12.30 4.22 -6.35
C THR A 147 11.42 3.75 -7.51
N LEU A 148 10.36 3.00 -7.20
CA LEU A 148 9.34 2.59 -8.16
C LEU A 148 8.37 3.73 -8.55
N THR A 149 8.77 4.99 -8.38
CA THR A 149 7.96 6.14 -8.80
C THR A 149 7.74 6.11 -10.32
N GLY A 150 6.50 6.08 -10.76
CA GLY A 150 6.13 5.98 -12.17
C GLY A 150 6.34 4.59 -12.78
N SER A 151 6.55 3.58 -11.95
CA SER A 151 6.69 2.19 -12.35
C SER A 151 5.94 1.26 -11.39
N MET A 152 5.60 0.08 -11.87
CA MET A 152 5.07 -1.01 -11.05
C MET A 152 5.94 -2.23 -11.22
N LEU A 153 6.38 -2.80 -10.12
CA LEU A 153 7.01 -4.11 -10.08
C LEU A 153 5.93 -5.15 -9.81
N ILE A 154 5.91 -6.20 -10.61
CA ILE A 154 5.05 -7.37 -10.48
C ILE A 154 5.94 -8.56 -10.18
N TYR A 155 5.65 -9.27 -9.10
CA TYR A 155 6.33 -10.48 -8.68
C TYR A 155 5.35 -11.66 -8.76
N ASP A 156 5.74 -12.67 -9.55
CA ASP A 156 5.01 -13.93 -9.66
C ASP A 156 5.76 -14.99 -8.83
N ALA A 157 5.17 -15.35 -7.68
CA ALA A 157 5.76 -16.33 -6.78
C ALA A 157 5.63 -17.77 -7.30
N HIS A 158 4.73 -18.04 -8.25
CA HIS A 158 4.55 -19.38 -8.83
C HIS A 158 5.71 -19.76 -9.75
N PHE A 159 6.19 -18.79 -10.54
CA PHE A 159 7.30 -18.98 -11.46
C PHE A 159 8.61 -18.36 -10.98
N GLY A 160 8.61 -17.61 -9.86
CA GLY A 160 9.79 -16.91 -9.34
C GLY A 160 10.24 -15.74 -10.23
N GLU A 161 9.33 -15.16 -10.99
CA GLU A 161 9.63 -14.11 -11.96
C GLU A 161 9.30 -12.72 -11.43
N THR A 162 10.06 -11.73 -11.90
CA THR A 162 9.76 -10.31 -11.66
C THR A 162 9.74 -9.55 -12.97
N ARG A 163 8.79 -8.62 -13.11
CA ARG A 163 8.75 -7.70 -14.24
C ARG A 163 8.41 -6.29 -13.75
N GLN A 164 8.99 -5.31 -14.40
CA GLN A 164 8.73 -3.91 -14.12
C GLN A 164 8.10 -3.25 -15.34
N ILE A 165 6.97 -2.58 -15.14
CA ILE A 165 6.26 -1.85 -16.18
C ILE A 165 6.24 -0.35 -15.85
N ARG A 166 6.33 0.49 -16.88
CA ARG A 166 6.17 1.93 -16.74
C ARG A 166 4.71 2.30 -16.65
N LEU A 167 4.39 3.18 -15.71
CA LEU A 167 3.06 3.71 -15.50
C LEU A 167 2.93 5.09 -16.15
N LYS A 168 1.77 5.35 -16.78
CA LYS A 168 1.50 6.65 -17.43
C LYS A 168 0.42 7.40 -16.66
N LYS A 169 0.66 8.70 -16.43
CA LYS A 169 -0.35 9.61 -15.89
C LYS A 169 -1.45 9.81 -16.94
N ARG A 170 -2.70 9.69 -16.52
CA ARG A 170 -3.85 10.00 -17.35
C ARG A 170 -4.14 11.50 -17.32
N THR A 171 -4.39 12.09 -18.46
CA THR A 171 -4.73 13.52 -18.59
C THR A 171 -6.13 13.85 -18.07
N ASP A 172 -7.02 12.86 -18.06
CA ASP A 172 -8.41 12.93 -17.60
C ASP A 172 -8.62 12.31 -16.20
N CYS A 173 -7.55 12.08 -15.42
CA CYS A 173 -7.68 11.49 -14.10
C CYS A 173 -8.42 12.43 -13.14
N PRO A 174 -9.55 12.02 -12.53
CA PRO A 174 -10.34 12.91 -11.68
C PRO A 174 -9.61 13.32 -10.38
N ILE A 175 -8.53 12.62 -10.03
CA ILE A 175 -7.80 12.85 -8.77
C ILE A 175 -6.55 13.72 -8.98
N CYS A 176 -5.77 13.50 -10.04
CA CYS A 176 -4.48 14.16 -10.16
C CYS A 176 -4.30 15.00 -11.44
N SER A 177 -5.30 15.08 -12.35
CA SER A 177 -5.19 15.85 -13.60
C SER A 177 -5.04 17.37 -13.37
N GLY A 178 -5.66 17.91 -12.31
CA GLY A 178 -5.57 19.33 -11.95
C GLY A 178 -4.28 19.75 -11.22
N GLN A 179 -3.38 18.82 -10.93
CA GLN A 179 -2.07 19.10 -10.33
C GLN A 179 -1.03 19.26 -11.46
N ALA A 180 -1.02 20.44 -12.09
CA ALA A 180 -0.06 20.83 -13.11
C ALA A 180 1.25 21.39 -12.48
#